data_bcf71cf5630a00c3ca7cc0af8f42857f
#
_entry.id   bcf71cf5630a00c3ca7cc0af8f42857f
#
_cell.length_a   1.000
_cell.length_b   1.000
_cell.length_c   1.000
_cell.angle_alpha   90.00
_cell.angle_beta   90.00
_cell.angle_gamma   90.00
#
_symmetry.space_group_name_H-M   'P 1'
#
loop_
_entity.id
_entity.type
_entity.pdbx_description
1 polymer ?
#
loop_
_entity_poly.entity_id
_entity_poly.type
_entity_poly.pdbx_seq_one_letter_code
_entity_poly.pdbx_strand_id
1 'polypeptide(L)'
;MAGTLILLQLGGYVGLLLWGTHMVSTGVERGFGAELRQWLGRRLSPPGRGARLRAMLIGLAVTAVLQSSTATGLMATSFAARGALDLAPALAVMLGANLGSTLITQALAFDITAMAPLLVLIGVVLFRSSADGRGKNLGRVAIGFGLMLLALGALSRTLVPVETAPPLRAVLEALTGEPVLALLIAGALTWACHSSVAVVLLIASLAASGVIAPAASLALVLGANLGGTLPPLFEAGSGVARRLPLGNLLVRGAGCIVALPLLAMSAGLLAHIEAAPARLVVNFHTAFNLVLAVLFLPFTDRLAGLLIWFLPDPPRPADPGKPIHLEPAALDSASVALANAARETLRMADMFEVMLRGSLEVFRSGDRRRAADISRTERVMDRLGAAIRRYLADIGDEQPLDDEDEGARGQEILSAVINLEHGGDIVANNLLEFAARRARRGGGFAPQELDVIAAMHAQLVESLRLGLTVFLRGDAALSEARRLVAQKRLMRRMEAEGADANVRSLQGAAKGADAAPAAGVDSGIFLRMVRDLRRVHSHIAALAYPVLERAAEGGDRDGSPMRVAATADAAEKERAAAAGDRR
;
A
#
# COMPACT_ATOMS: atom_id res chain seq x y z
N MET A 1 1.57 8.82 -54.75
CA MET A 1 1.72 7.44 -54.25
C MET A 1 3.06 7.18 -53.56
N ALA A 2 4.21 7.64 -54.10
CA ALA A 2 5.52 7.43 -53.43
C ALA A 2 5.61 8.02 -52.01
N GLY A 3 5.12 9.26 -51.78
CA GLY A 3 5.15 9.88 -50.47
C GLY A 3 4.31 9.19 -49.42
N THR A 4 3.13 8.68 -49.76
CA THR A 4 2.27 7.92 -48.85
C THR A 4 2.92 6.58 -48.44
N LEU A 5 3.62 5.93 -49.37
CA LEU A 5 4.35 4.69 -49.10
C LEU A 5 5.53 4.96 -48.14
N ILE A 6 6.25 6.05 -48.35
CA ILE A 6 7.37 6.48 -47.44
C ILE A 6 6.83 6.75 -46.03
N LEU A 7 5.72 7.49 -45.91
CA LEU A 7 5.11 7.76 -44.60
C LEU A 7 4.64 6.48 -43.91
N LEU A 8 4.07 5.55 -44.64
CA LEU A 8 3.66 4.24 -44.11
C LEU A 8 4.86 3.41 -43.65
N GLN A 9 5.94 3.39 -44.43
CA GLN A 9 7.20 2.71 -44.03
C GLN A 9 7.83 3.33 -42.80
N LEU A 10 7.91 4.67 -42.73
CA LEU A 10 8.41 5.39 -41.55
C LEU A 10 7.59 5.07 -40.31
N GLY A 11 6.26 5.13 -40.42
CA GLY A 11 5.36 4.74 -39.34
C GLY A 11 5.56 3.28 -38.90
N GLY A 12 5.73 2.37 -39.84
CA GLY A 12 5.99 0.95 -39.57
C GLY A 12 7.32 0.73 -38.84
N TYR A 13 8.38 1.41 -39.27
CA TYR A 13 9.71 1.28 -38.61
C TYR A 13 9.75 1.97 -37.24
N VAL A 14 9.05 3.08 -37.06
CA VAL A 14 8.85 3.69 -35.74
C VAL A 14 8.08 2.71 -34.84
N GLY A 15 7.03 2.08 -35.33
CA GLY A 15 6.30 1.03 -34.61
C GLY A 15 7.21 -0.14 -34.21
N LEU A 16 8.07 -0.60 -35.13
CA LEU A 16 9.03 -1.66 -34.86
C LEU A 16 10.07 -1.26 -33.79
N LEU A 17 10.56 0.00 -33.84
CA LEU A 17 11.48 0.56 -32.83
C LEU A 17 10.84 0.59 -31.44
N LEU A 18 9.58 1.07 -31.36
CA LEU A 18 8.82 1.10 -30.13
C LEU A 18 8.55 -0.30 -29.57
N TRP A 19 8.19 -1.24 -30.45
CA TRP A 19 7.95 -2.62 -30.06
C TRP A 19 9.24 -3.30 -29.55
N GLY A 20 10.37 -3.07 -30.21
CA GLY A 20 11.69 -3.52 -29.76
C GLY A 20 12.03 -2.99 -28.39
N THR A 21 11.87 -1.69 -28.16
CA THR A 21 12.07 -1.05 -26.85
C THR A 21 11.15 -1.67 -25.79
N HIS A 22 9.89 -1.90 -26.10
CA HIS A 22 8.93 -2.53 -25.19
C HIS A 22 9.34 -3.98 -24.85
N MET A 23 9.81 -4.74 -25.84
CA MET A 23 10.28 -6.12 -25.61
C MET A 23 11.49 -6.15 -24.68
N VAL A 24 12.46 -5.25 -24.85
CA VAL A 24 13.62 -5.14 -23.97
C VAL A 24 13.20 -4.81 -22.55
N SER A 25 12.45 -3.72 -22.37
CA SER A 25 11.99 -3.26 -21.06
C SER A 25 11.18 -4.34 -20.33
N THR A 26 10.19 -4.95 -20.97
CA THR A 26 9.38 -6.01 -20.36
C THR A 26 10.16 -7.30 -20.11
N GLY A 27 11.12 -7.63 -20.97
CA GLY A 27 12.01 -8.78 -20.77
C GLY A 27 12.89 -8.63 -19.54
N VAL A 28 13.50 -7.46 -19.35
CA VAL A 28 14.32 -7.17 -18.17
C VAL A 28 13.44 -7.07 -16.92
N GLU A 29 12.31 -6.39 -16.98
CA GLU A 29 11.41 -6.22 -15.82
C GLU A 29 10.87 -7.57 -15.32
N ARG A 30 10.44 -8.46 -16.22
CA ARG A 30 9.95 -9.79 -15.87
C ARG A 30 11.06 -10.73 -15.40
N GLY A 31 12.29 -10.61 -15.96
CA GLY A 31 13.42 -11.44 -15.60
C GLY A 31 14.09 -11.06 -14.29
N PHE A 32 14.19 -9.77 -14.02
CA PHE A 32 15.03 -9.22 -12.93
C PHE A 32 14.34 -8.17 -12.07
N GLY A 33 13.11 -7.75 -12.38
CA GLY A 33 12.46 -6.62 -11.71
C GLY A 33 12.21 -6.81 -10.22
N ALA A 34 11.96 -8.04 -9.75
CA ALA A 34 11.79 -8.31 -8.33
C ALA A 34 13.11 -8.16 -7.55
N GLU A 35 14.20 -8.66 -8.11
CA GLU A 35 15.55 -8.57 -7.52
C GLU A 35 16.05 -7.13 -7.50
N LEU A 36 15.81 -6.40 -8.60
CA LEU A 36 16.16 -4.98 -8.70
C LEU A 36 15.40 -4.13 -7.68
N ARG A 37 14.10 -4.39 -7.46
CA ARG A 37 13.31 -3.71 -6.43
C ARG A 37 13.84 -3.98 -5.02
N GLN A 38 14.18 -5.23 -4.69
CA GLN A 38 14.76 -5.57 -3.40
C GLN A 38 16.15 -4.96 -3.21
N TRP A 39 16.99 -4.98 -4.27
CA TRP A 39 18.32 -4.40 -4.24
C TRP A 39 18.26 -2.87 -4.06
N LEU A 40 17.36 -2.20 -4.77
CA LEU A 40 17.11 -0.77 -4.67
C LEU A 40 16.70 -0.40 -3.23
N GLY A 41 15.73 -1.09 -2.64
CA GLY A 41 15.28 -0.84 -1.27
C GLY A 41 16.38 -0.99 -0.22
N ARG A 42 17.24 -2.00 -0.35
CA ARG A 42 18.36 -2.23 0.60
C ARG A 42 19.48 -1.21 0.50
N ARG A 43 19.77 -0.67 -0.68
CA ARG A 43 20.90 0.22 -0.94
C ARG A 43 20.60 1.71 -0.72
N LEU A 44 19.33 2.10 -0.78
CA LEU A 44 18.89 3.48 -0.61
C LEU A 44 18.66 3.90 0.85
N SER A 45 18.57 2.96 1.78
CA SER A 45 18.17 3.19 3.18
C SER A 45 19.20 3.83 4.12
N PRO A 46 20.55 3.72 3.97
CA PRO A 46 21.45 4.33 4.94
C PRO A 46 21.65 5.84 4.68
N PRO A 47 21.32 6.72 5.64
CA PRO A 47 21.71 8.13 5.59
C PRO A 47 23.22 8.28 5.73
N GLY A 48 23.82 9.30 5.10
CA GLY A 48 25.25 9.57 5.24
C GLY A 48 25.81 10.51 4.17
N ARG A 49 27.09 10.93 4.36
CA ARG A 49 27.83 11.71 3.38
C ARG A 49 27.86 10.97 2.02
N GLY A 50 27.45 11.65 0.95
CA GLY A 50 27.36 11.04 -0.39
C GLY A 50 26.10 10.22 -0.69
N ALA A 51 25.10 10.19 0.20
CA ALA A 51 23.84 9.45 -0.01
C ALA A 51 23.14 9.83 -1.33
N ARG A 52 23.14 11.12 -1.69
CA ARG A 52 22.55 11.62 -2.95
C ARG A 52 23.29 11.13 -4.18
N LEU A 53 24.64 11.22 -4.17
CA LEU A 53 25.46 10.71 -5.28
C LEU A 53 25.25 9.19 -5.44
N ARG A 54 25.25 8.45 -4.34
CA ARG A 54 24.95 7.01 -4.36
C ARG A 54 23.55 6.72 -4.90
N ALA A 55 22.52 7.48 -4.48
CA ALA A 55 21.17 7.35 -4.99
C ALA A 55 21.10 7.63 -6.50
N MET A 56 21.80 8.66 -6.97
CA MET A 56 21.91 8.97 -8.39
C MET A 56 22.60 7.85 -9.18
N LEU A 57 23.73 7.32 -8.69
CA LEU A 57 24.43 6.21 -9.34
C LEU A 57 23.57 4.92 -9.36
N ILE A 58 22.82 4.66 -8.32
CA ILE A 58 21.85 3.58 -8.27
C ILE A 58 20.76 3.77 -9.32
N GLY A 59 20.17 4.97 -9.43
CA GLY A 59 19.18 5.31 -10.45
C GLY A 59 19.71 5.11 -11.87
N LEU A 60 20.95 5.56 -12.12
CA LEU A 60 21.66 5.34 -13.38
C LEU A 60 21.81 3.86 -13.70
N ALA A 61 22.34 3.08 -12.77
CA ALA A 61 22.57 1.65 -12.96
C ALA A 61 21.27 0.87 -13.20
N VAL A 62 20.23 1.15 -12.38
CA VAL A 62 18.91 0.51 -12.52
C VAL A 62 18.31 0.84 -13.89
N THR A 63 18.37 2.10 -14.32
CA THR A 63 17.83 2.50 -15.62
C THR A 63 18.62 1.92 -16.78
N ALA A 64 19.95 1.86 -16.68
CA ALA A 64 20.77 1.23 -17.70
C ALA A 64 20.40 -0.27 -17.88
N VAL A 65 20.07 -0.96 -16.80
CA VAL A 65 19.62 -2.36 -16.82
C VAL A 65 18.17 -2.48 -17.30
N LEU A 66 17.23 -1.73 -16.71
CA LEU A 66 15.79 -1.77 -17.05
C LEU A 66 15.50 -1.17 -18.42
N GLN A 67 16.40 -0.35 -18.94
CA GLN A 67 16.26 0.41 -20.19
C GLN A 67 15.02 1.33 -20.23
N SER A 68 14.54 1.72 -19.05
CA SER A 68 13.36 2.55 -18.90
C SER A 68 13.50 3.48 -17.69
N SER A 69 13.71 4.77 -17.97
CA SER A 69 13.69 5.81 -16.92
C SER A 69 12.28 5.98 -16.33
N THR A 70 11.24 5.73 -17.11
CA THR A 70 9.84 5.71 -16.66
C THR A 70 9.61 4.62 -15.60
N ALA A 71 10.03 3.39 -15.86
CA ALA A 71 9.91 2.28 -14.91
C ALA A 71 10.69 2.55 -13.62
N THR A 72 11.94 3.04 -13.72
CA THR A 72 12.74 3.45 -12.56
C THR A 72 12.07 4.56 -11.77
N GLY A 73 11.50 5.55 -12.46
CA GLY A 73 10.77 6.67 -11.87
C GLY A 73 9.52 6.22 -11.12
N LEU A 74 8.70 5.35 -11.71
CA LEU A 74 7.50 4.80 -11.06
C LEU A 74 7.85 3.95 -9.82
N MET A 75 8.94 3.17 -9.88
CA MET A 75 9.43 2.45 -8.70
C MET A 75 9.87 3.42 -7.58
N ALA A 76 10.68 4.43 -7.91
CA ALA A 76 11.11 5.43 -6.94
C ALA A 76 9.91 6.22 -6.36
N THR A 77 8.94 6.58 -7.20
CA THR A 77 7.66 7.21 -6.80
C THR A 77 6.88 6.33 -5.82
N SER A 78 6.77 5.05 -6.11
CA SER A 78 6.09 4.09 -5.24
C SER A 78 6.77 3.93 -3.87
N PHE A 79 8.11 3.93 -3.82
CA PHE A 79 8.84 3.89 -2.56
C PHE A 79 8.71 5.20 -1.78
N ALA A 80 8.79 6.35 -2.45
CA ALA A 80 8.63 7.65 -1.81
C ALA A 80 7.20 7.84 -1.27
N ALA A 81 6.17 7.44 -2.01
CA ALA A 81 4.77 7.54 -1.60
C ALA A 81 4.45 6.68 -0.36
N ARG A 82 5.15 5.55 -0.18
CA ARG A 82 5.01 4.66 0.99
C ARG A 82 5.91 5.03 2.17
N GLY A 83 6.70 6.10 2.05
CA GLY A 83 7.66 6.50 3.09
C GLY A 83 8.88 5.57 3.22
N ALA A 84 9.10 4.65 2.26
CA ALA A 84 10.26 3.76 2.24
C ALA A 84 11.52 4.44 1.68
N LEU A 85 11.37 5.61 1.04
CA LEU A 85 12.44 6.43 0.50
C LEU A 85 12.07 7.90 0.67
N ASP A 86 12.97 8.71 1.23
CA ASP A 86 12.78 10.14 1.33
C ASP A 86 12.76 10.80 -0.06
N LEU A 87 12.05 11.92 -0.19
CA LEU A 87 11.84 12.59 -1.47
C LEU A 87 13.15 13.12 -2.10
N ALA A 88 14.09 13.62 -1.29
CA ALA A 88 15.35 14.15 -1.82
C ALA A 88 16.25 13.05 -2.42
N PRO A 89 16.51 11.89 -1.77
CA PRO A 89 17.13 10.74 -2.43
C PRO A 89 16.35 10.22 -3.63
N ALA A 90 15.01 10.22 -3.61
CA ALA A 90 14.21 9.81 -4.75
C ALA A 90 14.41 10.72 -5.97
N LEU A 91 14.51 12.04 -5.77
CA LEU A 91 14.88 12.99 -6.82
C LEU A 91 16.29 12.72 -7.37
N ALA A 92 17.24 12.36 -6.51
CA ALA A 92 18.58 11.97 -6.97
C ALA A 92 18.55 10.68 -7.81
N VAL A 93 17.73 9.68 -7.44
CA VAL A 93 17.49 8.49 -8.27
C VAL A 93 16.95 8.87 -9.63
N MET A 94 16.02 9.84 -9.71
CA MET A 94 15.47 10.33 -10.99
C MET A 94 16.52 11.00 -11.87
N LEU A 95 17.39 11.84 -11.29
CA LEU A 95 18.51 12.45 -12.03
C LEU A 95 19.42 11.36 -12.62
N GLY A 96 19.72 10.33 -11.83
CA GLY A 96 20.47 9.16 -12.28
C GLY A 96 19.75 8.35 -13.36
N ALA A 97 18.45 8.15 -13.22
CA ALA A 97 17.62 7.44 -14.20
C ALA A 97 17.60 8.16 -15.54
N ASN A 98 17.52 9.49 -15.52
CA ASN A 98 17.58 10.32 -16.73
C ASN A 98 18.93 10.16 -17.44
N LEU A 99 20.03 10.18 -16.69
CA LEU A 99 21.37 9.96 -17.24
C LEU A 99 21.55 8.50 -17.73
N GLY A 100 20.99 7.49 -17.01
CA GLY A 100 21.02 6.09 -17.41
C GLY A 100 20.38 5.83 -18.77
N SER A 101 19.28 6.51 -19.10
CA SER A 101 18.64 6.41 -20.42
C SER A 101 19.52 6.95 -21.56
N THR A 102 20.39 7.94 -21.27
CA THR A 102 21.30 8.46 -22.29
C THR A 102 22.41 7.45 -22.64
N LEU A 103 22.87 6.64 -21.69
CA LEU A 103 23.85 5.57 -21.96
C LEU A 103 23.29 4.53 -22.93
N ILE A 104 22.02 4.22 -22.84
CA ILE A 104 21.34 3.31 -23.76
C ILE A 104 21.32 3.93 -25.17
N THR A 105 20.95 5.20 -25.25
CA THR A 105 20.94 5.95 -26.51
C THR A 105 22.34 6.02 -27.11
N GLN A 106 23.38 6.23 -26.30
CA GLN A 106 24.78 6.20 -26.74
C GLN A 106 25.18 4.83 -27.32
N ALA A 107 24.82 3.75 -26.61
CA ALA A 107 25.14 2.39 -27.06
C ALA A 107 24.45 2.05 -28.39
N LEU A 108 23.19 2.45 -28.56
CA LEU A 108 22.42 2.17 -29.78
C LEU A 108 22.75 3.10 -30.96
N ALA A 109 23.40 4.23 -30.70
CA ALA A 109 23.84 5.16 -31.73
C ALA A 109 25.17 4.76 -32.41
N PHE A 110 25.84 3.68 -31.93
CA PHE A 110 26.94 3.07 -32.69
C PHE A 110 26.37 2.29 -33.87
N ASP A 111 27.08 2.32 -35.00
CA ASP A 111 26.68 1.53 -36.19
C ASP A 111 26.94 0.04 -35.99
N ILE A 112 26.11 -0.57 -35.19
CA ILE A 112 26.10 -2.02 -34.92
C ILE A 112 24.89 -2.70 -35.61
N THR A 113 24.32 -2.08 -36.62
CA THR A 113 23.15 -2.62 -37.36
C THR A 113 23.41 -3.99 -37.96
N ALA A 114 24.67 -4.30 -38.32
CA ALA A 114 25.09 -5.61 -38.80
C ALA A 114 24.87 -6.75 -37.76
N MET A 115 24.83 -6.44 -36.48
CA MET A 115 24.55 -7.41 -35.41
C MET A 115 23.08 -7.75 -35.24
N ALA A 116 22.17 -7.00 -35.84
CA ALA A 116 20.73 -7.18 -35.66
C ALA A 116 20.24 -8.61 -35.98
N PRO A 117 20.59 -9.23 -37.12
CA PRO A 117 20.17 -10.60 -37.42
C PRO A 117 20.68 -11.61 -36.40
N LEU A 118 21.93 -11.46 -35.94
CA LEU A 118 22.54 -12.33 -34.94
C LEU A 118 21.79 -12.23 -33.57
N LEU A 119 21.48 -11.02 -33.12
CA LEU A 119 20.72 -10.80 -31.90
C LEU A 119 19.32 -11.39 -31.98
N VAL A 120 18.63 -11.25 -33.11
CA VAL A 120 17.32 -11.87 -33.33
C VAL A 120 17.44 -13.40 -33.29
N LEU A 121 18.43 -13.97 -33.97
CA LEU A 121 18.64 -15.43 -34.00
C LEU A 121 18.91 -15.97 -32.59
N ILE A 122 19.89 -15.40 -31.87
CA ILE A 122 20.21 -15.78 -30.49
C ILE A 122 18.98 -15.64 -29.60
N GLY A 123 18.24 -14.53 -29.75
CA GLY A 123 17.06 -14.27 -28.96
C GLY A 123 15.95 -15.29 -29.20
N VAL A 124 15.69 -15.67 -30.46
CA VAL A 124 14.69 -16.71 -30.81
C VAL A 124 15.12 -18.07 -30.26
N VAL A 125 16.40 -18.43 -30.41
CA VAL A 125 16.93 -19.70 -29.87
C VAL A 125 16.76 -19.73 -28.34
N LEU A 126 17.21 -18.70 -27.61
CA LEU A 126 17.05 -18.60 -26.16
C LEU A 126 15.58 -18.66 -25.74
N PHE A 127 14.70 -17.94 -26.46
CA PHE A 127 13.28 -17.91 -26.14
C PHE A 127 12.61 -19.28 -26.29
N ARG A 128 13.00 -20.04 -27.30
CA ARG A 128 12.42 -21.38 -27.59
C ARG A 128 13.06 -22.51 -26.79
N SER A 129 14.38 -22.45 -26.56
CA SER A 129 15.12 -23.55 -25.90
C SER A 129 15.06 -23.49 -24.37
N SER A 130 14.83 -22.31 -23.77
CA SER A 130 14.79 -22.16 -22.32
C SER A 130 13.52 -22.73 -21.72
N ALA A 131 13.66 -23.61 -20.76
CA ALA A 131 12.55 -24.11 -19.95
C ALA A 131 12.11 -23.09 -18.88
N ASP A 132 13.07 -22.30 -18.35
CA ASP A 132 12.86 -21.32 -17.29
C ASP A 132 12.38 -19.94 -17.80
N GLY A 133 11.75 -19.19 -16.92
CA GLY A 133 11.24 -17.85 -17.24
C GLY A 133 12.36 -16.84 -17.51
N ARG A 134 13.55 -17.00 -16.89
CA ARG A 134 14.69 -16.08 -17.07
C ARG A 134 15.27 -16.18 -18.47
N GLY A 135 15.51 -17.39 -18.96
CA GLY A 135 16.04 -17.60 -20.30
C GLY A 135 15.09 -17.06 -21.38
N LYS A 136 13.77 -17.29 -21.24
CA LYS A 136 12.75 -16.70 -22.14
C LYS A 136 12.77 -15.17 -22.11
N ASN A 137 12.94 -14.57 -20.96
CA ASN A 137 13.00 -13.11 -20.83
C ASN A 137 14.29 -12.52 -21.42
N LEU A 138 15.44 -13.20 -21.26
CA LEU A 138 16.69 -12.83 -21.96
C LEU A 138 16.54 -12.96 -23.48
N GLY A 139 15.87 -14.01 -23.95
CA GLY A 139 15.50 -14.15 -25.36
C GLY A 139 14.68 -12.97 -25.89
N ARG A 140 13.69 -12.51 -25.13
CA ARG A 140 12.92 -11.28 -25.47
C ARG A 140 13.79 -10.05 -25.56
N VAL A 141 14.72 -9.87 -24.60
CA VAL A 141 15.68 -8.75 -24.60
C VAL A 141 16.53 -8.78 -25.88
N ALA A 142 17.10 -9.92 -26.23
CA ALA A 142 17.92 -10.05 -27.45
C ALA A 142 17.13 -9.79 -28.72
N ILE A 143 15.89 -10.35 -28.86
CA ILE A 143 14.99 -10.07 -29.98
C ILE A 143 14.69 -8.57 -30.05
N GLY A 144 14.33 -7.97 -28.91
CA GLY A 144 14.00 -6.53 -28.83
C GLY A 144 15.14 -5.64 -29.32
N PHE A 145 16.36 -5.89 -28.87
CA PHE A 145 17.55 -5.17 -29.36
C PHE A 145 17.75 -5.36 -30.86
N GLY A 146 17.65 -6.58 -31.36
CA GLY A 146 17.76 -6.86 -32.79
C GLY A 146 16.71 -6.10 -33.61
N LEU A 147 15.45 -6.06 -33.15
CA LEU A 147 14.36 -5.30 -33.79
C LEU A 147 14.63 -3.80 -33.77
N MET A 148 15.15 -3.25 -32.68
CA MET A 148 15.53 -1.83 -32.60
C MET A 148 16.61 -1.48 -33.63
N LEU A 149 17.66 -2.29 -33.75
CA LEU A 149 18.74 -2.08 -34.72
C LEU A 149 18.23 -2.23 -36.16
N LEU A 150 17.37 -3.20 -36.44
CA LEU A 150 16.70 -3.35 -37.76
C LEU A 150 15.86 -2.12 -38.10
N ALA A 151 15.08 -1.64 -37.15
CA ALA A 151 14.25 -0.45 -37.33
C ALA A 151 15.09 0.80 -37.62
N LEU A 152 16.17 1.03 -36.86
CA LEU A 152 17.08 2.16 -37.09
C LEU A 152 17.74 2.09 -38.47
N GLY A 153 18.25 0.92 -38.87
CA GLY A 153 18.84 0.72 -40.19
C GLY A 153 17.81 0.89 -41.34
N ALA A 154 16.56 0.48 -41.12
CA ALA A 154 15.48 0.67 -42.10
C ALA A 154 15.02 2.13 -42.17
N LEU A 155 14.91 2.84 -41.04
CA LEU A 155 14.60 4.27 -40.99
C LEU A 155 15.64 5.07 -41.77
N SER A 156 16.95 4.86 -41.51
CA SER A 156 18.03 5.55 -42.22
C SER A 156 17.93 5.37 -43.74
N ARG A 157 17.68 4.13 -44.20
CA ARG A 157 17.55 3.83 -45.65
C ARG A 157 16.31 4.44 -46.27
N THR A 158 15.19 4.51 -45.55
CA THR A 158 13.91 5.06 -46.05
C THR A 158 13.96 6.59 -46.11
N LEU A 159 14.82 7.23 -45.33
CA LEU A 159 14.97 8.70 -45.31
C LEU A 159 15.83 9.24 -46.47
N VAL A 160 16.70 8.42 -47.07
CA VAL A 160 17.53 8.84 -48.21
C VAL A 160 16.72 9.45 -49.35
N PRO A 161 15.59 8.90 -49.82
CA PRO A 161 14.75 9.54 -50.86
C PRO A 161 14.03 10.81 -50.38
N VAL A 162 13.88 11.03 -49.06
CA VAL A 162 13.22 12.21 -48.49
C VAL A 162 14.08 13.46 -48.65
N GLU A 163 15.40 13.35 -48.66
CA GLU A 163 16.36 14.41 -48.91
C GLU A 163 16.10 15.08 -50.27
N THR A 164 15.60 14.31 -51.24
CA THR A 164 15.34 14.74 -52.61
C THR A 164 13.88 15.15 -52.86
N ALA A 165 13.01 15.11 -51.85
CA ALA A 165 11.57 15.45 -51.93
C ALA A 165 11.32 16.89 -51.42
N PRO A 166 11.31 17.93 -52.28
CA PRO A 166 11.20 19.34 -51.87
C PRO A 166 9.99 19.64 -50.97
N PRO A 167 8.79 19.09 -51.19
CA PRO A 167 7.63 19.37 -50.34
C PRO A 167 7.77 18.88 -48.90
N LEU A 168 8.35 17.71 -48.71
CA LEU A 168 8.51 17.13 -47.38
C LEU A 168 9.60 17.84 -46.60
N ARG A 169 10.69 18.21 -47.27
CA ARG A 169 11.76 19.02 -46.70
C ARG A 169 11.24 20.37 -46.25
N ALA A 170 10.46 21.09 -47.09
CA ALA A 170 9.85 22.36 -46.73
C ALA A 170 8.94 22.27 -45.49
N VAL A 171 8.16 21.20 -45.36
CA VAL A 171 7.33 20.98 -44.17
C VAL A 171 8.19 20.75 -42.93
N LEU A 172 9.24 19.93 -43.02
CA LEU A 172 10.15 19.66 -41.91
C LEU A 172 10.94 20.88 -41.51
N GLU A 173 11.42 21.67 -42.47
CA GLU A 173 12.10 22.97 -42.24
C GLU A 173 11.16 23.97 -41.55
N ALA A 174 9.90 24.06 -41.98
CA ALA A 174 8.90 24.91 -41.37
C ALA A 174 8.57 24.49 -39.93
N LEU A 175 8.41 23.18 -39.68
CA LEU A 175 8.13 22.63 -38.35
C LEU A 175 9.32 22.74 -37.39
N THR A 176 10.54 22.68 -37.90
CA THR A 176 11.77 22.72 -37.11
C THR A 176 12.46 24.08 -37.09
N GLY A 177 12.00 25.02 -37.91
CA GLY A 177 12.48 26.41 -37.94
C GLY A 177 12.22 27.19 -36.67
N GLU A 178 11.14 26.80 -35.94
CA GLU A 178 10.74 27.38 -34.66
C GLU A 178 11.12 26.46 -33.50
N PRO A 179 12.15 26.78 -32.68
CA PRO A 179 12.64 25.86 -31.65
C PRO A 179 11.60 25.42 -30.61
N VAL A 180 10.66 26.34 -30.26
CA VAL A 180 9.59 26.02 -29.31
C VAL A 180 8.60 25.03 -29.92
N LEU A 181 8.24 25.20 -31.19
CA LEU A 181 7.35 24.27 -31.89
C LEU A 181 8.00 22.89 -32.04
N ALA A 182 9.28 22.84 -32.39
CA ALA A 182 10.06 21.61 -32.46
C ALA A 182 10.07 20.88 -31.11
N LEU A 183 10.32 21.61 -30.01
CA LEU A 183 10.26 21.05 -28.64
C LEU A 183 8.88 20.46 -28.34
N LEU A 184 7.80 21.19 -28.63
CA LEU A 184 6.44 20.72 -28.35
C LEU A 184 6.07 19.47 -29.15
N ILE A 185 6.43 19.42 -30.46
CA ILE A 185 6.19 18.27 -31.33
C ILE A 185 6.91 17.02 -30.80
N ALA A 186 8.21 17.13 -30.49
CA ALA A 186 8.97 16.01 -29.95
C ALA A 186 8.51 15.62 -28.55
N GLY A 187 8.07 16.59 -27.74
CA GLY A 187 7.47 16.36 -26.44
C GLY A 187 6.18 15.53 -26.54
N ALA A 188 5.26 15.93 -27.42
CA ALA A 188 4.01 15.21 -27.69
C ALA A 188 4.27 13.81 -28.25
N LEU A 189 5.21 13.69 -29.18
CA LEU A 189 5.61 12.40 -29.73
C LEU A 189 6.19 11.48 -28.64
N THR A 190 7.07 12.00 -27.79
CA THR A 190 7.68 11.23 -26.70
C THR A 190 6.64 10.78 -25.67
N TRP A 191 5.69 11.65 -25.34
CA TRP A 191 4.57 11.31 -24.48
C TRP A 191 3.72 10.20 -25.08
N ALA A 192 3.35 10.31 -26.37
CA ALA A 192 2.54 9.29 -27.06
C ALA A 192 3.27 7.95 -27.18
N CYS A 193 4.59 7.98 -27.44
CA CYS A 193 5.42 6.79 -27.59
C CYS A 193 5.88 6.17 -26.25
N HIS A 194 5.72 6.86 -25.13
CA HIS A 194 6.23 6.47 -23.81
C HIS A 194 7.73 6.13 -23.78
N SER A 195 8.53 6.64 -24.75
CA SER A 195 9.95 6.31 -24.90
C SER A 195 10.76 7.50 -25.44
N SER A 196 11.51 8.16 -24.55
CA SER A 196 12.45 9.21 -24.96
C SER A 196 13.63 8.65 -25.76
N VAL A 197 14.08 7.43 -25.45
CA VAL A 197 15.18 6.76 -26.17
C VAL A 197 14.82 6.58 -27.65
N ALA A 198 13.63 6.02 -27.92
CA ALA A 198 13.16 5.80 -29.28
C ALA A 198 13.06 7.11 -30.08
N VAL A 199 12.52 8.17 -29.46
CA VAL A 199 12.37 9.48 -30.14
C VAL A 199 13.73 10.15 -30.37
N VAL A 200 14.67 10.08 -29.43
CA VAL A 200 16.02 10.61 -29.63
C VAL A 200 16.77 9.86 -30.74
N LEU A 201 16.62 8.53 -30.81
CA LEU A 201 17.21 7.74 -31.89
C LEU A 201 16.56 8.06 -33.26
N LEU A 202 15.26 8.29 -33.30
CA LEU A 202 14.57 8.78 -34.50
C LEU A 202 15.13 10.17 -34.94
N ILE A 203 15.27 11.10 -34.00
CA ILE A 203 15.88 12.43 -34.27
C ILE A 203 17.31 12.26 -34.78
N ALA A 204 18.11 11.39 -34.15
CA ALA A 204 19.47 11.11 -34.59
C ALA A 204 19.51 10.56 -36.02
N SER A 205 18.58 9.65 -36.40
CA SER A 205 18.46 9.13 -37.76
C SER A 205 18.06 10.21 -38.76
N LEU A 206 17.12 11.11 -38.41
CA LEU A 206 16.71 12.25 -39.24
C LEU A 206 17.84 13.29 -39.40
N ALA A 207 18.65 13.50 -38.37
CA ALA A 207 19.83 14.36 -38.43
C ALA A 207 20.95 13.74 -39.30
N ALA A 208 21.16 12.41 -39.19
CA ALA A 208 22.16 11.69 -39.99
C ALA A 208 21.87 11.76 -41.48
N SER A 209 20.59 11.71 -41.87
CA SER A 209 20.13 11.83 -43.25
C SER A 209 20.00 13.28 -43.76
N GLY A 210 20.48 14.28 -43.00
CA GLY A 210 20.46 15.69 -43.42
C GLY A 210 19.05 16.33 -43.53
N VAL A 211 18.00 15.60 -43.11
CA VAL A 211 16.60 16.04 -43.18
C VAL A 211 16.31 17.17 -42.20
N ILE A 212 17.02 17.22 -41.11
CA ILE A 212 16.85 18.22 -40.02
C ILE A 212 18.18 18.89 -39.73
N ALA A 213 18.14 20.24 -39.64
CA ALA A 213 19.32 21.04 -39.28
C ALA A 213 19.81 20.71 -37.84
N PRO A 214 21.12 20.82 -37.55
CA PRO A 214 21.68 20.52 -36.23
C PRO A 214 21.00 21.26 -35.09
N ALA A 215 20.80 22.56 -35.18
CA ALA A 215 20.15 23.35 -34.12
C ALA A 215 18.69 22.91 -33.86
N ALA A 216 17.95 22.60 -34.92
CA ALA A 216 16.59 22.10 -34.85
C ALA A 216 16.53 20.69 -34.18
N SER A 217 17.50 19.82 -34.51
CA SER A 217 17.59 18.50 -33.89
C SER A 217 17.80 18.58 -32.37
N LEU A 218 18.57 19.57 -31.88
CA LEU A 218 18.76 19.80 -30.45
C LEU A 218 17.47 20.27 -29.75
N ALA A 219 16.67 21.15 -30.42
CA ALA A 219 15.35 21.55 -29.89
C ALA A 219 14.41 20.36 -29.75
N LEU A 220 14.37 19.45 -30.73
CA LEU A 220 13.61 18.20 -30.66
C LEU A 220 14.10 17.31 -29.51
N VAL A 221 15.40 17.21 -29.23
CA VAL A 221 15.95 16.48 -28.09
C VAL A 221 15.46 17.05 -26.76
N LEU A 222 15.41 18.38 -26.61
CA LEU A 222 14.83 19.02 -25.43
C LEU A 222 13.36 18.61 -25.25
N GLY A 223 12.60 18.61 -26.35
CA GLY A 223 11.22 18.14 -26.35
C GLY A 223 11.09 16.68 -25.93
N ALA A 224 11.95 15.80 -26.46
CA ALA A 224 11.95 14.40 -26.07
C ALA A 224 12.25 14.21 -24.57
N ASN A 225 13.16 15.02 -24.01
CA ASN A 225 13.44 15.00 -22.58
C ASN A 225 12.23 15.46 -21.74
N LEU A 226 11.57 16.54 -22.15
CA LEU A 226 10.40 17.06 -21.44
C LEU A 226 9.20 16.12 -21.53
N GLY A 227 8.89 15.60 -22.73
CA GLY A 227 7.79 14.67 -22.97
C GLY A 227 7.90 13.37 -22.19
N GLY A 228 9.14 12.90 -21.97
CA GLY A 228 9.41 11.70 -21.14
C GLY A 228 9.09 11.87 -19.65
N THR A 229 8.77 13.09 -19.18
CA THR A 229 8.34 13.31 -17.79
C THR A 229 6.83 13.14 -17.59
N LEU A 230 6.04 13.20 -18.65
CA LEU A 230 4.60 13.23 -18.59
C LEU A 230 3.98 11.86 -18.20
N PRO A 231 4.39 10.72 -18.77
CA PRO A 231 3.82 9.43 -18.38
C PRO A 231 3.88 9.16 -16.88
N PRO A 232 5.04 9.26 -16.19
CA PRO A 232 5.08 9.08 -14.74
C PRO A 232 4.20 10.06 -13.96
N LEU A 233 4.04 11.29 -14.45
CA LEU A 233 3.21 12.30 -13.79
C LEU A 233 1.71 11.96 -13.87
N PHE A 234 1.24 11.45 -15.00
CA PHE A 234 -0.17 11.05 -15.17
C PHE A 234 -0.48 9.71 -14.50
N GLU A 235 0.48 8.78 -14.44
CA GLU A 235 0.34 7.48 -13.81
C GLU A 235 0.46 7.52 -12.28
N ALA A 236 1.07 8.54 -11.71
CA ALA A 236 1.40 8.66 -10.28
C ALA A 236 0.18 8.88 -9.36
N GLY A 237 -1.05 8.64 -9.75
CA GLY A 237 -2.21 8.83 -8.87
C GLY A 237 -2.36 10.28 -8.36
N SER A 238 -2.60 10.48 -7.06
CA SER A 238 -2.85 11.81 -6.47
C SER A 238 -1.93 12.14 -5.28
N GLY A 239 -1.86 13.41 -4.91
CA GLY A 239 -1.19 13.89 -3.70
C GLY A 239 0.32 13.60 -3.66
N VAL A 240 0.79 12.95 -2.61
CA VAL A 240 2.21 12.69 -2.32
C VAL A 240 2.94 11.95 -3.45
N ALA A 241 2.25 11.04 -4.14
CA ALA A 241 2.83 10.28 -5.24
C ALA A 241 3.24 11.15 -6.44
N ARG A 242 2.61 12.32 -6.64
CA ARG A 242 2.96 13.25 -7.73
C ARG A 242 4.21 14.07 -7.46
N ARG A 243 4.70 14.14 -6.22
CA ARG A 243 5.87 14.98 -5.88
C ARG A 243 7.10 14.64 -6.72
N LEU A 244 7.45 13.37 -6.81
CA LEU A 244 8.65 12.96 -7.55
C LEU A 244 8.56 13.20 -9.05
N PRO A 245 7.49 12.79 -9.76
CA PRO A 245 7.32 13.11 -11.18
C PRO A 245 7.25 14.61 -11.45
N LEU A 246 6.59 15.39 -10.60
CA LEU A 246 6.54 16.86 -10.73
C LEU A 246 7.93 17.48 -10.55
N GLY A 247 8.71 16.99 -9.59
CA GLY A 247 10.09 17.42 -9.40
C GLY A 247 10.95 17.16 -10.63
N ASN A 248 10.80 16.00 -11.26
CA ASN A 248 11.48 15.66 -12.52
C ASN A 248 11.05 16.59 -13.68
N LEU A 249 9.75 16.89 -13.78
CA LEU A 249 9.22 17.84 -14.76
C LEU A 249 9.80 19.24 -14.55
N LEU A 250 9.86 19.73 -13.31
CA LEU A 250 10.39 21.04 -12.97
C LEU A 250 11.89 21.15 -13.33
N VAL A 251 12.68 20.15 -13.00
CA VAL A 251 14.12 20.11 -13.31
C VAL A 251 14.34 20.13 -14.83
N ARG A 252 13.66 19.26 -15.57
CA ARG A 252 13.80 19.21 -17.04
C ARG A 252 13.21 20.43 -17.72
N GLY A 253 12.09 20.94 -17.23
CA GLY A 253 11.47 22.16 -17.73
C GLY A 253 12.38 23.37 -17.57
N ALA A 254 12.95 23.56 -16.37
CA ALA A 254 13.94 24.62 -16.13
C ALA A 254 15.17 24.47 -17.04
N GLY A 255 15.66 23.22 -17.18
CA GLY A 255 16.75 22.93 -18.11
C GLY A 255 16.42 23.29 -19.56
N CYS A 256 15.22 22.96 -20.03
CA CYS A 256 14.77 23.31 -21.38
C CYS A 256 14.70 24.83 -21.60
N ILE A 257 14.16 25.57 -20.63
CA ILE A 257 14.07 27.04 -20.69
C ILE A 257 15.47 27.66 -20.83
N VAL A 258 16.43 27.14 -20.05
CA VAL A 258 17.83 27.64 -20.10
C VAL A 258 18.55 27.20 -21.38
N ALA A 259 18.32 25.96 -21.84
CA ALA A 259 19.03 25.42 -23.01
C ALA A 259 18.51 25.95 -24.35
N LEU A 260 17.23 26.32 -24.47
CA LEU A 260 16.62 26.82 -25.70
C LEU A 260 17.40 27.98 -26.34
N PRO A 261 17.74 29.08 -25.63
CA PRO A 261 18.50 30.17 -26.21
C PRO A 261 19.97 29.81 -26.53
N LEU A 262 20.47 28.69 -25.97
CA LEU A 262 21.86 28.25 -26.12
C LEU A 262 22.04 27.15 -27.19
N LEU A 263 21.00 26.83 -27.97
CA LEU A 263 21.04 25.72 -28.94
C LEU A 263 22.13 25.91 -30.01
N ALA A 264 22.24 27.08 -30.59
CA ALA A 264 23.24 27.35 -31.62
C ALA A 264 24.69 27.24 -31.06
N MET A 265 24.91 27.78 -29.87
CA MET A 265 26.21 27.68 -29.18
C MET A 265 26.51 26.20 -28.83
N SER A 266 25.51 25.46 -28.32
CA SER A 266 25.65 24.03 -27.98
C SER A 266 25.95 23.18 -29.22
N ALA A 267 25.29 23.45 -30.35
CA ALA A 267 25.53 22.76 -31.60
C ALA A 267 26.97 23.02 -32.10
N GLY A 268 27.42 24.29 -32.07
CA GLY A 268 28.79 24.64 -32.43
C GLY A 268 29.84 23.96 -31.54
N LEU A 269 29.66 24.01 -30.22
CA LEU A 269 30.57 23.37 -29.27
C LEU A 269 30.67 21.86 -29.47
N LEU A 270 29.55 21.19 -29.63
CA LEU A 270 29.52 19.73 -29.82
C LEU A 270 30.07 19.31 -31.17
N ALA A 271 29.91 20.14 -32.23
CA ALA A 271 30.48 19.87 -33.55
C ALA A 271 32.02 19.85 -33.55
N HIS A 272 32.66 20.58 -32.62
CA HIS A 272 34.12 20.51 -32.43
C HIS A 272 34.60 19.18 -31.79
N ILE A 273 33.71 18.51 -31.06
CA ILE A 273 34.02 17.22 -30.42
C ILE A 273 33.74 16.07 -31.40
N GLU A 274 32.62 16.14 -32.10
CA GLU A 274 32.16 15.09 -33.02
C GLU A 274 31.30 15.74 -34.12
N ALA A 275 31.75 15.64 -35.37
CA ALA A 275 31.11 16.27 -36.50
C ALA A 275 29.89 15.50 -37.05
N ALA A 276 29.78 14.19 -36.74
CA ALA A 276 28.68 13.36 -37.23
C ALA A 276 27.33 13.81 -36.64
N PRO A 277 26.32 14.18 -37.46
CA PRO A 277 25.06 14.77 -36.97
C PRO A 277 24.30 13.86 -36.01
N ALA A 278 24.27 12.56 -36.24
CA ALA A 278 23.63 11.60 -35.33
C ALA A 278 24.29 11.59 -33.94
N ARG A 279 25.63 11.62 -33.92
CA ARG A 279 26.42 11.65 -32.68
C ARG A 279 26.24 12.95 -31.93
N LEU A 280 26.14 14.08 -32.63
CA LEU A 280 25.88 15.39 -32.06
C LEU A 280 24.55 15.38 -31.27
N VAL A 281 23.48 14.81 -31.84
CA VAL A 281 22.15 14.65 -31.19
C VAL A 281 22.28 13.85 -29.89
N VAL A 282 22.95 12.71 -29.94
CA VAL A 282 23.06 11.81 -28.79
C VAL A 282 23.99 12.37 -27.72
N ASN A 283 25.09 13.04 -28.13
CA ASN A 283 26.00 13.73 -27.23
C ASN A 283 25.31 14.89 -26.52
N PHE A 284 24.48 15.66 -27.22
CA PHE A 284 23.67 16.69 -26.60
C PHE A 284 22.68 16.14 -25.58
N HIS A 285 22.00 15.04 -25.91
CA HIS A 285 21.09 14.36 -24.98
C HIS A 285 21.80 13.96 -23.70
N THR A 286 23.02 13.40 -23.81
CA THR A 286 23.86 13.02 -22.67
C THR A 286 24.34 14.23 -21.88
N ALA A 287 24.89 15.24 -22.57
CA ALA A 287 25.40 16.45 -21.95
C ALA A 287 24.29 17.21 -21.19
N PHE A 288 23.11 17.35 -21.79
CA PHE A 288 21.96 17.99 -21.15
C PHE A 288 21.57 17.30 -19.83
N ASN A 289 21.41 15.97 -19.84
CA ASN A 289 21.04 15.25 -18.63
C ASN A 289 22.19 15.22 -17.60
N LEU A 290 23.45 15.19 -18.03
CA LEU A 290 24.61 15.29 -17.14
C LEU A 290 24.67 16.66 -16.45
N VAL A 291 24.51 17.74 -17.22
CA VAL A 291 24.48 19.11 -16.67
C VAL A 291 23.36 19.27 -15.66
N LEU A 292 22.15 18.78 -15.98
CA LEU A 292 21.04 18.80 -15.03
C LEU A 292 21.36 17.99 -13.76
N ALA A 293 21.94 16.81 -13.90
CA ALA A 293 22.31 15.99 -12.76
C ALA A 293 23.33 16.70 -11.86
N VAL A 294 24.38 17.30 -12.44
CA VAL A 294 25.41 18.02 -11.67
C VAL A 294 24.84 19.27 -11.00
N LEU A 295 24.02 20.04 -11.71
CA LEU A 295 23.43 21.28 -11.18
C LEU A 295 22.40 21.02 -10.09
N PHE A 296 21.51 20.06 -10.27
CA PHE A 296 20.38 19.86 -9.36
C PHE A 296 20.66 18.89 -8.22
N LEU A 297 21.65 18.01 -8.31
CA LEU A 297 22.00 17.06 -7.25
C LEU A 297 22.24 17.73 -5.88
N PRO A 298 22.98 18.87 -5.78
CA PRO A 298 23.15 19.56 -4.51
C PRO A 298 21.85 20.17 -3.96
N PHE A 299 20.88 20.47 -4.82
CA PHE A 299 19.65 21.19 -4.50
C PHE A 299 18.44 20.27 -4.30
N THR A 300 18.61 18.96 -4.31
CA THR A 300 17.50 17.98 -4.16
C THR A 300 16.70 18.17 -2.87
N ASP A 301 17.32 18.58 -1.74
CA ASP A 301 16.59 18.86 -0.49
C ASP A 301 15.72 20.11 -0.59
N ARG A 302 16.24 21.19 -1.23
CA ARG A 302 15.46 22.42 -1.43
C ARG A 302 14.27 22.15 -2.36
N LEU A 303 14.50 21.39 -3.42
CA LEU A 303 13.44 20.99 -4.34
C LEU A 303 12.42 20.08 -3.65
N ALA A 304 12.86 19.15 -2.81
CA ALA A 304 11.97 18.30 -2.01
C ALA A 304 11.11 19.15 -1.06
N GLY A 305 11.72 20.11 -0.35
CA GLY A 305 10.99 21.05 0.51
C GLY A 305 9.94 21.87 -0.25
N LEU A 306 10.29 22.38 -1.43
CA LEU A 306 9.36 23.09 -2.30
C LEU A 306 8.18 22.22 -2.74
N LEU A 307 8.43 20.97 -3.13
CA LEU A 307 7.41 20.03 -3.55
C LEU A 307 6.48 19.60 -2.39
N ILE A 308 7.03 19.47 -1.17
CA ILE A 308 6.23 19.19 0.04
C ILE A 308 5.34 20.38 0.37
N TRP A 309 5.83 21.61 0.17
CA TRP A 309 5.04 22.82 0.36
C TRP A 309 3.89 22.95 -0.65
N PHE A 310 4.13 22.66 -1.93
CA PHE A 310 3.08 22.68 -2.97
C PHE A 310 2.06 21.53 -2.86
N LEU A 311 2.52 20.36 -2.44
CA LEU A 311 1.71 19.16 -2.28
C LEU A 311 1.89 18.64 -0.84
N PRO A 312 1.24 19.27 0.16
CA PRO A 312 1.40 18.87 1.55
C PRO A 312 0.92 17.43 1.78
N ASP A 313 1.46 16.79 2.83
CA ASP A 313 0.95 15.50 3.26
C ASP A 313 -0.54 15.66 3.63
N PRO A 314 -1.40 14.71 3.22
CA PRO A 314 -2.76 14.71 3.75
C PRO A 314 -2.68 14.64 5.28
N PRO A 315 -3.56 15.34 6.00
CA PRO A 315 -3.61 15.23 7.44
C PRO A 315 -3.70 13.74 7.78
N ARG A 316 -2.72 13.22 8.53
CA ARG A 316 -2.75 11.82 8.97
C ARG A 316 -4.03 11.67 9.77
N PRO A 317 -4.94 10.73 9.42
CA PRO A 317 -6.05 10.40 10.30
C PRO A 317 -5.42 10.14 11.67
N ALA A 318 -5.97 10.75 12.72
CA ALA A 318 -5.50 10.50 14.07
C ALA A 318 -5.46 8.99 14.26
N ASP A 319 -4.29 8.43 14.65
CA ASP A 319 -4.18 7.00 14.87
C ASP A 319 -5.16 6.63 15.99
N PRO A 320 -6.25 5.90 15.70
CA PRO A 320 -7.23 5.57 16.71
C PRO A 320 -6.65 4.72 17.84
N GLY A 321 -5.47 4.11 17.63
CA GLY A 321 -4.73 3.36 18.64
C GLY A 321 -3.78 4.21 19.48
N LYS A 322 -3.64 5.50 19.19
CA LYS A 322 -2.88 6.40 20.07
C LYS A 322 -3.72 6.76 21.30
N PRO A 323 -3.22 6.54 22.53
CA PRO A 323 -3.90 6.98 23.73
C PRO A 323 -4.13 8.50 23.70
N ILE A 324 -5.31 8.93 24.14
CA ILE A 324 -5.69 10.35 24.18
C ILE A 324 -5.63 10.87 25.62
N HIS A 325 -5.96 10.01 26.59
CA HIS A 325 -6.12 10.41 27.99
C HIS A 325 -4.94 9.99 28.87
N LEU A 326 -4.02 9.12 28.43
CA LEU A 326 -2.88 8.65 29.23
C LEU A 326 -1.75 9.68 29.20
N GLU A 327 -1.89 10.72 30.01
CA GLU A 327 -0.91 11.81 30.12
C GLU A 327 0.18 11.44 31.12
N PRO A 328 1.49 11.47 30.75
CA PRO A 328 2.58 11.19 31.67
C PRO A 328 2.62 12.16 32.87
N ALA A 329 2.30 13.44 32.67
CA ALA A 329 2.25 14.44 33.73
C ALA A 329 1.17 14.16 34.80
N ALA A 330 0.20 13.30 34.53
CA ALA A 330 -0.81 12.93 35.50
C ALA A 330 -0.34 11.83 36.48
N LEU A 331 0.81 11.19 36.21
CA LEU A 331 1.38 10.15 37.09
C LEU A 331 1.79 10.71 38.48
N ASP A 332 1.99 12.02 38.59
CA ASP A 332 2.26 12.69 39.88
C ASP A 332 1.08 12.62 40.88
N SER A 333 -0.12 12.19 40.45
CA SER A 333 -1.32 12.01 41.26
C SER A 333 -2.06 10.73 40.86
N ALA A 334 -2.02 9.71 41.73
CA ALA A 334 -2.62 8.40 41.49
C ALA A 334 -4.11 8.50 41.14
N SER A 335 -4.89 9.32 41.85
CA SER A 335 -6.32 9.52 41.58
C SER A 335 -6.58 10.12 40.20
N VAL A 336 -5.78 11.08 39.72
CA VAL A 336 -5.89 11.69 38.40
C VAL A 336 -5.47 10.68 37.31
N ALA A 337 -4.39 9.97 37.55
CA ALA A 337 -3.90 8.95 36.60
C ALA A 337 -4.90 7.81 36.44
N LEU A 338 -5.48 7.30 37.52
CA LEU A 338 -6.54 6.28 37.49
C LEU A 338 -7.78 6.77 36.78
N ALA A 339 -8.19 8.06 36.98
CA ALA A 339 -9.30 8.65 36.22
C ALA A 339 -9.01 8.71 34.72
N ASN A 340 -7.77 9.02 34.33
CA ASN A 340 -7.34 9.04 32.93
C ASN A 340 -7.32 7.63 32.33
N ALA A 341 -6.82 6.64 33.06
CA ALA A 341 -6.85 5.22 32.64
C ALA A 341 -8.30 4.73 32.48
N ALA A 342 -9.21 5.10 33.39
CA ALA A 342 -10.61 4.76 33.27
C ALA A 342 -11.26 5.38 32.03
N ARG A 343 -10.95 6.65 31.68
CA ARG A 343 -11.45 7.29 30.44
C ARG A 343 -10.96 6.58 29.19
N GLU A 344 -9.70 6.17 29.15
CA GLU A 344 -9.16 5.43 28.01
C GLU A 344 -9.78 4.02 27.90
N THR A 345 -10.10 3.38 29.03
CA THR A 345 -10.84 2.10 29.08
C THR A 345 -12.26 2.26 28.53
N LEU A 346 -12.95 3.37 28.81
CA LEU A 346 -14.26 3.65 28.24
C LEU A 346 -14.18 3.83 26.71
N ARG A 347 -13.14 4.51 26.22
CA ARG A 347 -12.91 4.62 24.78
C ARG A 347 -12.69 3.25 24.13
N MET A 348 -11.98 2.36 24.81
CA MET A 348 -11.81 0.97 24.38
C MET A 348 -13.15 0.23 24.36
N ALA A 349 -14.01 0.47 25.34
CA ALA A 349 -15.35 -0.11 25.38
C ALA A 349 -16.28 0.41 24.26
N ASP A 350 -16.16 1.69 23.87
CA ASP A 350 -16.87 2.24 22.71
C ASP A 350 -16.45 1.51 21.41
N MET A 351 -15.16 1.23 21.25
CA MET A 351 -14.66 0.44 20.11
C MET A 351 -15.23 -0.97 20.12
N PHE A 352 -15.29 -1.61 21.28
CA PHE A 352 -15.91 -2.92 21.45
C PHE A 352 -17.40 -2.91 21.09
N GLU A 353 -18.16 -1.88 21.48
CA GLU A 353 -19.58 -1.73 21.07
C GLU A 353 -19.73 -1.62 19.55
N VAL A 354 -18.84 -0.85 18.89
CA VAL A 354 -18.83 -0.71 17.41
C VAL A 354 -18.53 -2.06 16.75
N MET A 355 -17.54 -2.83 17.24
CA MET A 355 -17.23 -4.16 16.74
C MET A 355 -18.41 -5.12 16.92
N LEU A 356 -19.00 -5.11 18.10
CA LEU A 356 -20.14 -5.96 18.43
C LEU A 356 -21.33 -5.65 17.51
N ARG A 357 -21.71 -4.39 17.33
CA ARG A 357 -22.79 -3.99 16.41
C ARG A 357 -22.48 -4.34 14.95
N GLY A 358 -21.25 -4.10 14.51
CA GLY A 358 -20.82 -4.42 13.15
C GLY A 358 -20.84 -5.91 12.86
N SER A 359 -20.58 -6.76 13.85
CA SER A 359 -20.58 -8.22 13.66
C SER A 359 -21.94 -8.76 13.25
N LEU A 360 -23.05 -8.23 13.78
CA LEU A 360 -24.40 -8.63 13.37
C LEU A 360 -24.69 -8.30 11.90
N GLU A 361 -24.19 -7.16 11.40
CA GLU A 361 -24.30 -6.81 9.99
C GLU A 361 -23.55 -7.81 9.11
N VAL A 362 -22.34 -8.21 9.53
CA VAL A 362 -21.55 -9.24 8.83
C VAL A 362 -22.26 -10.60 8.81
N PHE A 363 -22.91 -10.99 9.89
CA PHE A 363 -23.68 -12.25 9.94
C PHE A 363 -24.87 -12.24 8.96
N ARG A 364 -25.51 -11.08 8.74
CA ARG A 364 -26.62 -10.92 7.82
C ARG A 364 -26.20 -10.81 6.36
N SER A 365 -25.14 -10.03 6.08
CA SER A 365 -24.74 -9.65 4.72
C SER A 365 -23.57 -10.47 4.14
N GLY A 366 -22.73 -11.03 4.98
CA GLY A 366 -21.47 -11.66 4.58
C GLY A 366 -20.40 -10.65 4.10
N ASP A 367 -20.54 -9.35 4.41
CA ASP A 367 -19.66 -8.28 3.92
C ASP A 367 -18.24 -8.43 4.47
N ARG A 368 -17.33 -8.81 3.56
CA ARG A 368 -15.90 -9.00 3.87
C ARG A 368 -15.17 -7.70 4.20
N ARG A 369 -15.63 -6.56 3.67
CA ARG A 369 -15.02 -5.26 3.97
C ARG A 369 -15.32 -4.88 5.41
N ARG A 370 -16.57 -5.03 5.83
CA ARG A 370 -17.00 -4.79 7.21
C ARG A 370 -16.28 -5.72 8.20
N ALA A 371 -16.11 -7.00 7.86
CA ALA A 371 -15.33 -7.93 8.65
C ALA A 371 -13.86 -7.51 8.81
N ALA A 372 -13.23 -7.02 7.73
CA ALA A 372 -11.86 -6.51 7.78
C ALA A 372 -11.75 -5.21 8.62
N ASP A 373 -12.78 -4.36 8.62
CA ASP A 373 -12.84 -3.18 9.48
C ASP A 373 -12.89 -3.54 10.95
N ILE A 374 -13.71 -4.52 11.33
CA ILE A 374 -13.80 -5.04 12.71
C ILE A 374 -12.45 -5.60 13.16
N SER A 375 -11.78 -6.40 12.33
CA SER A 375 -10.44 -6.93 12.65
C SER A 375 -9.37 -5.82 12.75
N ARG A 376 -9.55 -4.68 12.06
CA ARG A 376 -8.68 -3.50 12.26
C ARG A 376 -8.96 -2.82 13.59
N THR A 377 -10.20 -2.70 13.98
CA THR A 377 -10.63 -2.10 15.24
C THR A 377 -10.13 -2.91 16.43
N GLU A 378 -10.18 -4.24 16.34
CA GLU A 378 -9.63 -5.15 17.36
C GLU A 378 -8.14 -4.89 17.60
N ARG A 379 -7.30 -4.85 16.54
CA ARG A 379 -5.86 -4.52 16.69
C ARG A 379 -5.60 -3.13 17.28
N VAL A 380 -6.50 -2.18 17.07
CA VAL A 380 -6.45 -0.86 17.73
C VAL A 380 -6.75 -1.02 19.21
N MET A 381 -7.75 -1.81 19.56
CA MET A 381 -8.18 -2.08 20.92
C MET A 381 -7.08 -2.77 21.73
N ASP A 382 -6.37 -3.76 21.16
CA ASP A 382 -5.21 -4.42 21.76
C ASP A 382 -4.07 -3.44 22.08
N ARG A 383 -3.77 -2.52 21.15
CA ARG A 383 -2.74 -1.49 21.38
C ARG A 383 -3.13 -0.54 22.52
N LEU A 384 -4.40 -0.17 22.61
CA LEU A 384 -4.89 0.66 23.72
C LEU A 384 -4.83 -0.08 25.03
N GLY A 385 -5.26 -1.34 25.09
CA GLY A 385 -5.18 -2.18 26.28
C GLY A 385 -3.75 -2.35 26.77
N ALA A 386 -2.79 -2.59 25.85
CA ALA A 386 -1.37 -2.63 26.20
C ALA A 386 -0.85 -1.29 26.76
N ALA A 387 -1.32 -0.17 26.21
CA ALA A 387 -0.93 1.16 26.70
C ALA A 387 -1.52 1.46 28.08
N ILE A 388 -2.81 1.10 28.31
CA ILE A 388 -3.45 1.27 29.63
C ILE A 388 -2.74 0.41 30.70
N ARG A 389 -2.43 -0.86 30.40
CA ARG A 389 -1.71 -1.75 31.33
C ARG A 389 -0.36 -1.19 31.70
N ARG A 390 0.40 -0.65 30.75
CA ARG A 390 1.69 -0.01 31.01
C ARG A 390 1.53 1.21 31.90
N TYR A 391 0.57 2.07 31.56
CA TYR A 391 0.30 3.27 32.34
C TYR A 391 -0.11 2.98 33.79
N LEU A 392 -0.93 1.92 34.00
CA LEU A 392 -1.28 1.46 35.35
C LEU A 392 -0.05 0.91 36.13
N ALA A 393 0.90 0.26 35.45
CA ALA A 393 2.14 -0.19 36.07
C ALA A 393 3.03 1.02 36.46
N ASP A 394 3.13 2.00 35.56
CA ASP A 394 3.91 3.22 35.82
C ASP A 394 3.37 3.99 37.07
N ILE A 395 2.05 3.99 37.33
CA ILE A 395 1.46 4.58 38.55
C ILE A 395 2.01 3.88 39.79
N GLY A 396 2.08 2.53 39.82
CA GLY A 396 2.56 1.76 40.97
C GLY A 396 4.06 1.91 41.23
N ASP A 397 4.84 2.22 40.18
CA ASP A 397 6.30 2.43 40.32
C ASP A 397 6.63 3.84 40.83
N GLU A 398 5.88 4.88 40.45
CA GLU A 398 6.17 6.28 40.85
C GLU A 398 5.54 6.68 42.19
N GLN A 399 4.35 6.13 42.50
CA GLN A 399 3.70 6.33 43.80
C GLN A 399 3.13 5.00 44.32
N PRO A 400 3.57 4.52 45.51
CA PRO A 400 2.89 3.40 46.15
C PRO A 400 1.40 3.75 46.30
N LEU A 401 0.53 2.85 45.84
CA LEU A 401 -0.91 2.96 46.05
C LEU A 401 -1.20 2.63 47.52
N ASP A 402 -0.90 3.60 48.41
CA ASP A 402 -1.01 3.43 49.85
C ASP A 402 -2.47 3.44 50.33
N ASP A 403 -3.40 3.90 49.49
CA ASP A 403 -4.83 3.87 49.74
C ASP A 403 -5.45 2.57 49.14
N GLU A 404 -6.08 1.75 49.99
CA GLU A 404 -6.75 0.52 49.59
C GLU A 404 -7.78 0.77 48.45
N ASP A 405 -8.44 1.94 48.45
CA ASP A 405 -9.41 2.33 47.44
C ASP A 405 -8.76 2.59 46.06
N GLU A 406 -7.57 3.22 46.02
CA GLU A 406 -6.84 3.47 44.75
C GLU A 406 -6.30 2.17 44.16
N GLY A 407 -5.78 1.27 45.01
CA GLY A 407 -5.34 -0.05 44.59
C GLY A 407 -6.49 -0.91 44.01
N ALA A 408 -7.64 -0.91 44.69
CA ALA A 408 -8.84 -1.59 44.21
C ALA A 408 -9.34 -1.03 42.87
N ARG A 409 -9.30 0.29 42.70
CA ARG A 409 -9.68 0.96 41.46
C ARG A 409 -8.73 0.61 40.31
N GLY A 410 -7.43 0.54 40.53
CA GLY A 410 -6.43 0.11 39.56
C GLY A 410 -6.70 -1.32 39.06
N GLN A 411 -6.98 -2.24 39.98
CA GLN A 411 -7.35 -3.62 39.65
C GLN A 411 -8.66 -3.74 38.89
N GLU A 412 -9.66 -2.92 39.24
CA GLU A 412 -10.94 -2.87 38.52
C GLU A 412 -10.75 -2.42 37.06
N ILE A 413 -9.94 -1.37 36.82
CA ILE A 413 -9.60 -0.88 35.48
C ILE A 413 -8.86 -1.98 34.69
N LEU A 414 -7.87 -2.62 35.30
CA LEU A 414 -7.10 -3.70 34.68
C LEU A 414 -8.00 -4.88 34.30
N SER A 415 -8.89 -5.30 35.20
CA SER A 415 -9.88 -6.36 34.95
C SER A 415 -10.80 -5.99 33.79
N ALA A 416 -11.27 -4.74 33.74
CA ALA A 416 -12.13 -4.26 32.65
C ALA A 416 -11.41 -4.30 31.29
N VAL A 417 -10.16 -3.83 31.23
CA VAL A 417 -9.33 -3.88 30.01
C VAL A 417 -9.18 -5.31 29.51
N ILE A 418 -8.79 -6.25 30.38
CA ILE A 418 -8.58 -7.66 30.01
C ILE A 418 -9.88 -8.29 29.49
N ASN A 419 -11.01 -8.05 30.14
CA ASN A 419 -12.29 -8.62 29.73
C ASN A 419 -12.81 -8.03 28.41
N LEU A 420 -12.58 -6.74 28.16
CA LEU A 420 -12.92 -6.11 26.88
C LEU A 420 -12.04 -6.64 25.74
N GLU A 421 -10.72 -6.84 25.96
CA GLU A 421 -9.83 -7.48 24.98
C GLU A 421 -10.32 -8.89 24.63
N HIS A 422 -10.56 -9.74 25.63
CA HIS A 422 -11.03 -11.11 25.38
C HIS A 422 -12.40 -11.14 24.68
N GLY A 423 -13.29 -10.20 25.01
CA GLY A 423 -14.56 -10.03 24.28
C GLY A 423 -14.35 -9.67 22.82
N GLY A 424 -13.44 -8.73 22.55
CA GLY A 424 -13.04 -8.30 21.21
C GLY A 424 -12.43 -9.41 20.38
N ASP A 425 -11.52 -10.17 20.97
CA ASP A 425 -10.89 -11.35 20.37
C ASP A 425 -11.94 -12.38 19.90
N ILE A 426 -12.92 -12.70 20.74
CA ILE A 426 -13.98 -13.63 20.39
C ILE A 426 -14.79 -13.09 19.21
N VAL A 427 -15.10 -11.80 19.20
CA VAL A 427 -15.84 -11.17 18.09
C VAL A 427 -15.02 -11.21 16.80
N ALA A 428 -13.77 -10.75 16.82
CA ALA A 428 -12.95 -10.60 15.62
C ALA A 428 -12.44 -11.93 15.07
N ASN A 429 -11.99 -12.84 15.94
CA ASN A 429 -11.33 -14.08 15.51
C ASN A 429 -12.28 -15.26 15.38
N ASN A 430 -13.26 -15.42 16.29
CA ASN A 430 -14.15 -16.57 16.25
C ASN A 430 -15.44 -16.29 15.46
N LEU A 431 -16.19 -15.25 15.84
CA LEU A 431 -17.50 -15.00 15.26
C LEU A 431 -17.43 -14.62 13.79
N LEU A 432 -16.48 -13.75 13.42
CA LEU A 432 -16.29 -13.37 12.01
C LEU A 432 -15.74 -14.53 11.16
N GLU A 433 -14.90 -15.40 11.74
CA GLU A 433 -14.42 -16.58 11.01
C GLU A 433 -15.57 -17.55 10.71
N PHE A 434 -16.48 -17.77 11.65
CA PHE A 434 -17.67 -18.60 11.43
C PHE A 434 -18.56 -18.02 10.32
N ALA A 435 -18.79 -16.70 10.32
CA ALA A 435 -19.51 -16.02 9.25
C ALA A 435 -18.82 -16.18 7.89
N ALA A 436 -17.49 -15.99 7.85
CA ALA A 436 -16.70 -16.16 6.64
C ALA A 436 -16.66 -17.59 6.11
N ARG A 437 -16.59 -18.59 7.00
CA ARG A 437 -16.65 -20.02 6.62
C ARG A 437 -18.00 -20.38 6.01
N ARG A 438 -19.09 -19.87 6.56
CA ARG A 438 -20.44 -20.12 6.06
C ARG A 438 -20.67 -19.44 4.70
N ALA A 439 -20.25 -18.19 4.55
CA ALA A 439 -20.30 -17.46 3.28
C ALA A 439 -19.49 -18.14 2.14
N ARG A 440 -18.34 -18.76 2.45
CA ARG A 440 -17.54 -19.51 1.48
C ARG A 440 -18.23 -20.77 0.95
N ARG A 441 -19.16 -21.33 1.70
CA ARG A 441 -19.92 -22.53 1.34
C ARG A 441 -21.20 -22.22 0.55
N GLY A 442 -21.42 -20.94 0.21
CA GLY A 442 -22.58 -20.52 -0.59
C GLY A 442 -23.87 -20.41 0.21
N GLY A 443 -23.83 -20.49 1.55
CA GLY A 443 -24.98 -20.39 2.44
C GLY A 443 -24.90 -19.19 3.40
N GLY A 444 -26.04 -18.52 3.67
CA GLY A 444 -26.26 -17.63 4.79
C GLY A 444 -26.80 -18.38 6.01
N PHE A 445 -26.95 -17.72 7.16
CA PHE A 445 -27.71 -18.27 8.28
C PHE A 445 -29.18 -18.37 7.92
N ALA A 446 -29.85 -19.44 8.36
CA ALA A 446 -31.29 -19.55 8.19
C ALA A 446 -32.00 -18.40 8.96
N PRO A 447 -33.19 -17.95 8.51
CA PRO A 447 -33.91 -16.85 9.18
C PRO A 447 -34.06 -17.07 10.68
N GLN A 448 -34.42 -18.29 11.11
CA GLN A 448 -34.58 -18.64 12.53
C GLN A 448 -33.25 -18.62 13.30
N GLU A 449 -32.13 -19.02 12.67
CA GLU A 449 -30.80 -18.92 13.27
C GLU A 449 -30.38 -17.45 13.45
N LEU A 450 -30.67 -16.60 12.44
CA LEU A 450 -30.42 -15.16 12.52
C LEU A 450 -31.25 -14.48 13.61
N ASP A 451 -32.49 -14.92 13.82
CA ASP A 451 -33.36 -14.39 14.90
C ASP A 451 -32.77 -14.69 16.27
N VAL A 452 -32.28 -15.92 16.52
CA VAL A 452 -31.61 -16.28 17.76
C VAL A 452 -30.31 -15.47 17.95
N ILE A 453 -29.48 -15.39 16.90
CA ILE A 453 -28.24 -14.62 16.94
C ILE A 453 -28.55 -13.14 17.22
N ALA A 454 -29.54 -12.56 16.55
CA ALA A 454 -29.92 -11.17 16.72
C ALA A 454 -30.47 -10.89 18.13
N ALA A 455 -31.27 -11.79 18.70
CA ALA A 455 -31.78 -11.67 20.05
C ALA A 455 -30.65 -11.72 21.10
N MET A 456 -29.72 -12.68 20.98
CA MET A 456 -28.55 -12.78 21.84
C MET A 456 -27.64 -11.55 21.71
N HIS A 457 -27.45 -11.08 20.47
CA HIS A 457 -26.66 -9.88 20.19
C HIS A 457 -27.26 -8.62 20.80
N ALA A 458 -28.57 -8.42 20.71
CA ALA A 458 -29.29 -7.32 21.37
C ALA A 458 -29.06 -7.35 22.89
N GLN A 459 -29.12 -8.54 23.48
CA GLN A 459 -28.85 -8.75 24.92
C GLN A 459 -27.41 -8.41 25.28
N LEU A 460 -26.42 -8.73 24.41
CA LEU A 460 -25.01 -8.37 24.61
C LEU A 460 -24.80 -6.87 24.65
N VAL A 461 -25.42 -6.12 23.72
CA VAL A 461 -25.32 -4.65 23.67
C VAL A 461 -25.94 -4.02 24.91
N GLU A 462 -27.09 -4.53 25.37
CA GLU A 462 -27.71 -4.06 26.63
C GLU A 462 -26.83 -4.38 27.83
N SER A 463 -26.27 -5.60 27.89
CA SER A 463 -25.37 -6.03 28.96
C SER A 463 -24.09 -5.19 29.00
N LEU A 464 -23.53 -4.83 27.85
CA LEU A 464 -22.35 -3.97 27.78
C LEU A 464 -22.64 -2.57 28.37
N ARG A 465 -23.75 -1.96 27.99
CA ARG A 465 -24.15 -0.66 28.54
C ARG A 465 -24.35 -0.71 30.05
N LEU A 466 -24.95 -1.79 30.53
CA LEU A 466 -25.14 -2.00 31.96
C LEU A 466 -23.79 -2.18 32.68
N GLY A 467 -22.87 -2.96 32.09
CA GLY A 467 -21.50 -3.17 32.61
C GLY A 467 -20.70 -1.87 32.67
N LEU A 468 -20.81 -1.03 31.64
CA LEU A 468 -20.17 0.30 31.62
C LEU A 468 -20.76 1.24 32.67
N THR A 469 -22.07 1.16 32.94
CA THR A 469 -22.70 1.91 34.05
C THR A 469 -22.14 1.46 35.39
N VAL A 470 -21.94 0.16 35.60
CA VAL A 470 -21.32 -0.40 36.81
C VAL A 470 -19.87 0.09 36.94
N PHE A 471 -19.07 0.00 35.88
CA PHE A 471 -17.68 0.44 35.85
C PHE A 471 -17.53 1.93 36.17
N LEU A 472 -18.46 2.77 35.68
CA LEU A 472 -18.44 4.22 35.92
C LEU A 472 -18.87 4.63 37.32
N ARG A 473 -19.92 3.98 37.87
CA ARG A 473 -20.54 4.37 39.15
C ARG A 473 -20.03 3.59 40.34
N GLY A 474 -19.29 2.51 40.12
CA GLY A 474 -18.76 1.67 41.19
C GLY A 474 -19.86 1.16 42.13
N ASP A 475 -19.62 1.27 43.43
CA ASP A 475 -20.52 0.74 44.47
C ASP A 475 -21.94 1.34 44.45
N ALA A 476 -22.09 2.57 43.92
CA ALA A 476 -23.39 3.17 43.70
C ALA A 476 -24.27 2.43 42.66
N ALA A 477 -23.70 1.46 41.90
CA ALA A 477 -24.40 0.68 40.90
C ALA A 477 -24.60 -0.81 41.31
N LEU A 478 -24.71 -1.11 42.60
CA LEU A 478 -24.85 -2.48 43.10
C LEU A 478 -26.11 -3.19 42.55
N SER A 479 -27.19 -2.48 42.34
CA SER A 479 -28.42 -3.04 41.74
C SER A 479 -28.19 -3.44 40.27
N GLU A 480 -27.48 -2.60 39.52
CA GLU A 480 -27.11 -2.83 38.12
C GLU A 480 -26.12 -4.00 38.00
N ALA A 481 -25.16 -4.10 38.93
CA ALA A 481 -24.21 -5.19 38.99
C ALA A 481 -24.93 -6.55 39.20
N ARG A 482 -25.88 -6.62 40.15
CA ARG A 482 -26.70 -7.82 40.38
C ARG A 482 -27.56 -8.18 39.16
N ARG A 483 -28.13 -7.18 38.51
CA ARG A 483 -28.92 -7.36 37.28
C ARG A 483 -28.06 -7.90 36.14
N LEU A 484 -26.85 -7.37 35.95
CA LEU A 484 -25.92 -7.82 34.91
C LEU A 484 -25.53 -9.30 35.09
N VAL A 485 -25.21 -9.72 36.30
CA VAL A 485 -24.88 -11.13 36.58
C VAL A 485 -26.10 -12.02 36.42
N ALA A 486 -27.29 -11.56 36.79
CA ALA A 486 -28.55 -12.32 36.59
C ALA A 486 -28.84 -12.61 35.10
N GLN A 487 -28.41 -11.72 34.19
CA GLN A 487 -28.54 -11.94 32.75
C GLN A 487 -27.75 -13.14 32.21
N LYS A 488 -26.75 -13.66 32.94
CA LYS A 488 -26.08 -14.94 32.61
C LYS A 488 -27.08 -16.10 32.49
N ARG A 489 -28.10 -16.13 33.33
CA ARG A 489 -29.14 -17.16 33.27
C ARG A 489 -30.00 -17.02 32.02
N LEU A 490 -30.29 -15.80 31.59
CA LEU A 490 -31.00 -15.52 30.35
C LEU A 490 -30.20 -16.01 29.14
N MET A 491 -28.91 -15.64 29.06
CA MET A 491 -28.04 -16.05 27.96
C MET A 491 -27.87 -17.58 27.86
N ARG A 492 -27.80 -18.29 29.01
CA ARG A 492 -27.78 -19.76 29.02
C ARG A 492 -29.09 -20.35 28.48
N ARG A 493 -30.25 -19.77 28.81
CA ARG A 493 -31.55 -20.18 28.26
C ARG A 493 -31.61 -19.97 26.76
N MET A 494 -31.25 -18.81 26.27
CA MET A 494 -31.22 -18.49 24.84
C MET A 494 -30.29 -19.43 24.05
N GLU A 495 -29.13 -19.82 24.63
CA GLU A 495 -28.24 -20.83 24.05
C GLU A 495 -28.91 -22.20 23.96
N ALA A 496 -29.57 -22.66 25.01
CA ALA A 496 -30.26 -23.93 25.04
C ALA A 496 -31.45 -23.97 24.06
N GLU A 497 -32.29 -22.94 24.06
CA GLU A 497 -33.42 -22.80 23.13
C GLU A 497 -32.95 -22.77 21.65
N GLY A 498 -31.83 -22.08 21.36
CA GLY A 498 -31.20 -22.07 20.05
C GLY A 498 -30.69 -23.47 19.64
N ALA A 499 -30.06 -24.19 20.58
CA ALA A 499 -29.62 -25.57 20.33
C ALA A 499 -30.77 -26.50 20.04
N ASP A 500 -31.86 -26.42 20.83
CA ASP A 500 -33.07 -27.24 20.63
C ASP A 500 -33.78 -26.90 19.30
N ALA A 501 -33.84 -25.63 18.92
CA ALA A 501 -34.39 -25.21 17.64
C ALA A 501 -33.58 -25.79 16.46
N ASN A 502 -32.25 -25.81 16.59
CA ASN A 502 -31.37 -26.36 15.58
C ASN A 502 -31.52 -27.87 15.44
N VAL A 503 -31.64 -28.61 16.55
CA VAL A 503 -31.89 -30.07 16.52
C VAL A 503 -33.23 -30.36 15.83
N ARG A 504 -34.29 -29.61 16.12
CA ARG A 504 -35.59 -29.73 15.44
C ARG A 504 -35.50 -29.46 13.94
N SER A 505 -34.74 -28.47 13.53
CA SER A 505 -34.50 -28.15 12.11
C SER A 505 -33.80 -29.30 11.39
N LEU A 506 -32.79 -29.91 12.02
CA LEU A 506 -32.08 -31.09 11.47
C LEU A 506 -33.00 -32.32 11.34
N GLN A 507 -33.86 -32.56 12.33
CA GLN A 507 -34.83 -33.66 12.27
C GLN A 507 -35.91 -33.46 11.20
N GLY A 508 -36.28 -32.17 10.93
CA GLY A 508 -37.16 -31.80 9.83
C GLY A 508 -36.52 -32.01 8.46
N ALA A 509 -35.27 -31.65 8.31
CA ALA A 509 -34.49 -31.82 7.06
C ALA A 509 -34.18 -33.29 6.75
N ALA A 510 -33.97 -34.14 7.78
CA ALA A 510 -33.71 -35.56 7.60
C ALA A 510 -34.95 -36.36 7.08
N LYS A 511 -36.13 -35.78 7.14
CA LYS A 511 -37.37 -36.38 6.57
C LYS A 511 -37.55 -36.04 5.08
N GLY A 512 -36.74 -35.13 4.49
CA GLY A 512 -36.67 -34.82 3.07
C GLY A 512 -35.36 -35.37 2.47
N ALA A 513 -35.44 -36.40 1.64
CA ALA A 513 -34.37 -37.33 1.29
C ALA A 513 -33.10 -36.78 0.57
N ASP A 514 -32.97 -35.49 0.25
CA ASP A 514 -31.87 -35.00 -0.63
C ASP A 514 -30.91 -33.97 -0.03
N ALA A 515 -31.01 -33.60 1.26
CA ALA A 515 -30.25 -32.44 1.81
C ALA A 515 -29.32 -32.75 3.00
N ALA A 516 -29.01 -33.99 3.29
CA ALA A 516 -28.45 -34.44 4.59
C ALA A 516 -27.00 -34.08 4.92
N PRO A 517 -25.97 -34.01 4.01
CA PRO A 517 -24.58 -33.80 4.46
C PRO A 517 -24.23 -32.32 4.76
N ALA A 518 -24.84 -31.37 4.06
CA ALA A 518 -24.54 -29.92 4.25
C ALA A 518 -25.18 -29.36 5.53
N ALA A 519 -26.38 -29.82 5.89
CA ALA A 519 -27.13 -29.34 7.06
C ALA A 519 -26.41 -29.65 8.38
N GLY A 520 -25.75 -30.81 8.53
CA GLY A 520 -25.05 -31.19 9.77
C GLY A 520 -23.80 -30.39 10.09
N VAL A 521 -23.07 -29.95 9.06
CA VAL A 521 -21.84 -29.14 9.24
C VAL A 521 -22.18 -27.67 9.53
N ASP A 522 -23.24 -27.14 8.94
CA ASP A 522 -23.72 -25.79 9.17
C ASP A 522 -24.32 -25.63 10.57
N SER A 523 -24.96 -26.65 11.07
CA SER A 523 -25.46 -26.76 12.43
C SER A 523 -24.35 -26.61 13.48
N GLY A 524 -23.20 -27.24 13.27
CA GLY A 524 -22.04 -27.12 14.16
C GLY A 524 -21.42 -25.72 14.18
N ILE A 525 -21.54 -24.93 13.11
CA ILE A 525 -21.09 -23.52 13.07
C ILE A 525 -22.03 -22.65 13.89
N PHE A 526 -23.34 -22.81 13.74
CA PHE A 526 -24.34 -22.07 14.50
C PHE A 526 -24.20 -22.30 16.01
N LEU A 527 -24.09 -23.57 16.47
CA LEU A 527 -23.93 -23.89 17.88
C LEU A 527 -22.66 -23.30 18.50
N ARG A 528 -21.57 -23.29 17.74
CA ARG A 528 -20.32 -22.62 18.18
C ARG A 528 -20.51 -21.10 18.30
N MET A 529 -21.20 -20.47 17.34
CA MET A 529 -21.48 -19.05 17.37
C MET A 529 -22.31 -18.66 18.58
N VAL A 530 -23.40 -19.38 18.86
CA VAL A 530 -24.26 -19.13 20.02
C VAL A 530 -23.49 -19.28 21.34
N ARG A 531 -22.62 -20.31 21.44
CA ARG A 531 -21.71 -20.49 22.57
C ARG A 531 -20.74 -19.34 22.75
N ASP A 532 -20.13 -18.85 21.65
CA ASP A 532 -19.17 -17.75 21.73
C ASP A 532 -19.86 -16.42 22.04
N LEU A 533 -21.09 -16.17 21.59
CA LEU A 533 -21.89 -15.03 22.05
C LEU A 533 -22.12 -15.09 23.57
N ARG A 534 -22.42 -16.26 24.15
CA ARG A 534 -22.51 -16.43 25.59
C ARG A 534 -21.18 -16.18 26.31
N ARG A 535 -20.03 -16.58 25.71
CA ARG A 535 -18.69 -16.29 26.26
C ARG A 535 -18.42 -14.79 26.28
N VAL A 536 -18.76 -14.07 25.21
CA VAL A 536 -18.68 -12.60 25.17
C VAL A 536 -19.49 -11.99 26.32
N HIS A 537 -20.71 -12.47 26.55
CA HIS A 537 -21.51 -12.01 27.70
C HIS A 537 -20.80 -12.27 29.04
N SER A 538 -20.12 -13.39 29.19
CA SER A 538 -19.40 -13.72 30.43
C SER A 538 -18.29 -12.72 30.73
N HIS A 539 -17.57 -12.27 29.70
CA HIS A 539 -16.57 -11.22 29.82
C HIS A 539 -17.19 -9.85 30.16
N ILE A 540 -18.31 -9.50 29.53
CA ILE A 540 -19.06 -8.28 29.87
C ILE A 540 -19.54 -8.33 31.33
N ALA A 541 -20.08 -9.46 31.75
CA ALA A 541 -20.59 -9.64 33.12
C ALA A 541 -19.49 -9.61 34.18
N ALA A 542 -18.24 -9.87 33.81
CA ALA A 542 -17.10 -9.76 34.72
C ALA A 542 -16.87 -8.32 35.23
N LEU A 543 -17.32 -7.30 34.51
CA LEU A 543 -17.26 -5.90 34.95
C LEU A 543 -18.07 -5.65 36.26
N ALA A 544 -19.01 -6.55 36.61
CA ALA A 544 -19.81 -6.41 37.83
C ALA A 544 -19.13 -7.02 39.07
N TYR A 545 -18.16 -7.91 38.91
CA TYR A 545 -17.61 -8.66 40.05
C TYR A 545 -16.92 -7.79 41.10
N PRO A 546 -16.08 -6.79 40.74
CA PRO A 546 -15.42 -5.97 41.76
C PRO A 546 -16.42 -5.28 42.70
N VAL A 547 -17.54 -4.77 42.16
CA VAL A 547 -18.61 -4.13 42.95
C VAL A 547 -19.33 -5.13 43.84
N LEU A 548 -19.58 -6.35 43.34
CA LEU A 548 -20.26 -7.39 44.10
C LEU A 548 -19.38 -7.96 45.22
N GLU A 549 -18.08 -8.07 45.01
CA GLU A 549 -17.08 -8.54 45.99
C GLU A 549 -16.96 -7.53 47.15
N ARG A 550 -16.80 -6.23 46.86
CA ARG A 550 -16.79 -5.18 47.91
C ARG A 550 -18.10 -5.13 48.71
N ALA A 551 -19.25 -5.30 48.02
CA ALA A 551 -20.54 -5.33 48.73
C ALA A 551 -20.71 -6.59 49.63
N ALA A 552 -20.08 -7.70 49.31
CA ALA A 552 -20.06 -8.89 50.13
C ALA A 552 -19.16 -8.72 51.38
N GLU A 553 -17.98 -8.09 51.22
CA GLU A 553 -17.06 -7.79 52.30
C GLU A 553 -17.60 -6.75 53.29
N GLY A 554 -18.29 -5.71 52.76
CA GLY A 554 -18.96 -4.70 53.58
C GLY A 554 -20.16 -5.25 54.37
N GLY A 555 -20.89 -6.25 53.81
CA GLY A 555 -22.02 -6.92 54.46
C GLY A 555 -21.61 -7.86 55.59
N ASP A 556 -20.38 -8.38 55.59
CA ASP A 556 -19.87 -9.26 56.64
C ASP A 556 -19.47 -8.47 57.90
N ARG A 557 -19.20 -7.15 57.73
CA ARG A 557 -18.97 -6.24 58.89
C ARG A 557 -20.28 -5.87 59.63
N ASP A 558 -21.44 -6.05 58.99
CA ASP A 558 -22.76 -5.70 59.56
C ASP A 558 -23.63 -6.93 60.00
N GLY A 559 -23.06 -8.12 60.06
CA GLY A 559 -23.64 -9.28 60.70
C GLY A 559 -24.87 -9.91 59.98
N SER A 560 -25.02 -9.83 58.69
CA SER A 560 -26.11 -10.45 57.94
C SER A 560 -25.62 -11.58 56.96
N PRO A 561 -26.20 -12.78 57.00
CA PRO A 561 -25.64 -13.95 56.29
C PRO A 561 -26.09 -13.95 54.82
N MET A 562 -25.19 -13.54 53.92
CA MET A 562 -25.41 -13.69 52.49
C MET A 562 -24.36 -14.58 51.81
N ARG A 563 -24.17 -15.80 52.38
CA ARG A 563 -23.17 -16.81 51.97
C ARG A 563 -23.64 -17.77 50.84
N VAL A 564 -24.78 -17.53 50.16
CA VAL A 564 -25.37 -18.61 49.31
C VAL A 564 -25.10 -18.48 47.81
N ALA A 565 -24.63 -17.37 47.31
CA ALA A 565 -24.43 -17.19 45.84
C ALA A 565 -22.99 -17.45 45.36
N ALA A 566 -21.95 -17.07 46.14
CA ALA A 566 -20.56 -17.25 45.77
C ALA A 566 -20.07 -18.69 45.87
N THR A 567 -20.63 -19.49 46.82
CA THR A 567 -20.26 -20.89 47.00
C THR A 567 -20.84 -21.82 45.93
N ALA A 568 -21.90 -21.45 45.22
CA ALA A 568 -22.50 -22.27 44.16
C ALA A 568 -21.63 -22.22 42.86
N ASP A 569 -21.01 -21.09 42.56
CA ASP A 569 -20.15 -20.93 41.35
C ASP A 569 -18.75 -21.56 41.56
N ALA A 570 -18.22 -21.52 42.79
CA ALA A 570 -16.97 -22.17 43.16
C ALA A 570 -17.09 -23.72 43.18
N ALA A 571 -18.20 -24.23 43.70
CA ALA A 571 -18.49 -25.66 43.70
C ALA A 571 -18.78 -26.23 42.31
N GLU A 572 -19.30 -25.40 41.38
CA GLU A 572 -19.52 -25.80 40.00
C GLU A 572 -18.20 -25.77 39.18
N LYS A 573 -17.26 -24.87 39.48
CA LYS A 573 -15.90 -24.88 38.91
C LYS A 573 -15.07 -26.08 39.37
N GLU A 574 -15.15 -26.46 40.64
CA GLU A 574 -14.50 -27.69 41.15
C GLU A 574 -15.08 -28.95 40.53
N ARG A 575 -16.39 -29.05 40.33
CA ARG A 575 -17.02 -30.17 39.65
C ARG A 575 -16.71 -30.24 38.17
N ALA A 576 -16.57 -29.12 37.48
CA ALA A 576 -16.15 -29.04 36.08
C ALA A 576 -14.67 -29.41 35.89
N ALA A 577 -13.80 -29.03 36.82
CA ALA A 577 -12.40 -29.42 36.83
C ALA A 577 -12.21 -30.93 37.12
N ALA A 578 -12.98 -31.47 38.04
CA ALA A 578 -12.96 -32.92 38.38
C ALA A 578 -13.55 -33.82 37.28
N ALA A 579 -14.40 -33.29 36.39
CA ALA A 579 -14.97 -34.04 35.25
C ALA A 579 -14.07 -33.99 34.00
N GLY A 580 -13.13 -33.06 33.91
CA GLY A 580 -12.15 -32.92 32.81
C GLY A 580 -10.95 -33.87 32.90
N ASP A 581 -10.68 -34.45 34.09
CA ASP A 581 -9.51 -35.29 34.36
C ASP A 581 -9.81 -36.80 34.19
N ARG A 582 -10.97 -37.16 33.64
CA ARG A 582 -11.40 -38.56 33.38
C ARG A 582 -11.80 -38.78 31.91
N ARG A 583 -11.09 -38.16 30.95
CA ARG A 583 -11.16 -38.63 29.55
C ARG A 583 -9.82 -38.57 28.88
#